data_dba1ca979c4d14a402d617f540a5e25d
#
_entry.id   dba1ca979c4d14a402d617f540a5e25d
#
_cell.length_a   1.000
_cell.length_b   1.000
_cell.length_c   1.000
_cell.angle_alpha   90.00
_cell.angle_beta   90.00
_cell.angle_gamma   90.00
#
_symmetry.space_group_name_H-M   'P 1'
#
loop_
_entity.id
_entity.type
_entity.pdbx_description
1 polymer ?
#
loop_
_entity_poly.entity_id
_entity_poly.type
_entity_poly.pdbx_seq_one_letter_code
_entity_poly.pdbx_strand_id
1 'polypeptide(L)'
;MSQHRHDTDIQELKTYFTSVIDWISGVFSDVESEMRGIEWGRLFEIYHNQPYDPVEVSDKLHELYADGAVKKRAGIFEYILGGCKEPRLLEIRIFEESTKKAVYAQQTDEAKKCGKSNCPLCALETGNNSKRIWKFNEMDADHVTAWSKGGATDISNCQMLCKTHNRAKGNK
;
A
#
# COMPACT_ATOMS: atom_id res chain seq x y z
N MET A 1 5.22 30.44 -2.73
CA MET A 1 4.30 31.50 -2.21
C MET A 1 5.02 32.62 -1.49
N SER A 2 6.00 32.39 -0.63
CA SER A 2 6.71 33.51 0.08
C SER A 2 7.54 34.39 -0.83
N GLN A 3 8.09 33.89 -1.94
CA GLN A 3 8.92 34.63 -2.88
C GLN A 3 8.13 35.68 -3.70
N HIS A 4 6.85 35.45 -3.96
CA HIS A 4 5.98 36.29 -4.79
C HIS A 4 5.08 37.23 -3.97
N ARG A 5 5.39 37.42 -2.67
CA ARG A 5 4.53 38.20 -1.76
C ARG A 5 4.46 39.71 -2.10
N HIS A 6 5.44 40.21 -2.84
CA HIS A 6 5.58 41.61 -3.21
C HIS A 6 5.49 41.88 -4.70
N ASP A 7 5.13 40.86 -5.49
CA ASP A 7 4.96 41.01 -6.94
C ASP A 7 3.78 41.94 -7.23
N THR A 8 3.94 42.77 -8.22
CA THR A 8 2.92 43.75 -8.64
C THR A 8 1.87 43.12 -9.56
N ASP A 9 2.12 41.93 -10.07
CA ASP A 9 1.18 41.16 -10.87
C ASP A 9 1.17 39.68 -10.44
N ILE A 10 0.20 38.90 -10.94
CA ILE A 10 -0.01 37.50 -10.63
C ILE A 10 0.25 36.60 -11.84
N GLN A 11 0.91 37.10 -12.89
CA GLN A 11 1.02 36.37 -14.15
C GLN A 11 1.80 35.06 -14.01
N GLU A 12 2.92 35.05 -13.29
CA GLU A 12 3.68 33.83 -13.03
C GLU A 12 2.88 32.82 -12.23
N LEU A 13 2.22 33.28 -11.18
CA LEU A 13 1.35 32.43 -10.37
C LEU A 13 0.20 31.84 -11.18
N LYS A 14 -0.43 32.66 -12.04
CA LYS A 14 -1.48 32.20 -12.94
C LYS A 14 -0.96 31.15 -13.92
N THR A 15 0.20 31.38 -14.54
CA THR A 15 0.83 30.44 -15.45
C THR A 15 1.13 29.10 -14.76
N TYR A 16 1.67 29.14 -13.56
CA TYR A 16 1.95 27.95 -12.77
C TYR A 16 0.67 27.16 -12.49
N PHE A 17 -0.37 27.80 -11.96
CA PHE A 17 -1.64 27.11 -11.69
C PHE A 17 -2.31 26.57 -12.95
N THR A 18 -2.23 27.29 -14.06
CA THR A 18 -2.74 26.80 -15.34
C THR A 18 -1.99 25.54 -15.76
N SER A 19 -0.66 25.52 -15.68
CA SER A 19 0.16 24.35 -15.99
C SER A 19 -0.18 23.14 -15.12
N VAL A 20 -0.42 23.36 -13.83
CA VAL A 20 -0.84 22.29 -12.90
C VAL A 20 -2.21 21.74 -13.31
N ILE A 21 -3.18 22.61 -13.60
CA ILE A 21 -4.53 22.19 -13.98
C ILE A 21 -4.53 21.45 -15.32
N ASP A 22 -3.81 21.96 -16.31
CA ASP A 22 -3.70 21.35 -17.64
C ASP A 22 -3.07 19.97 -17.57
N TRP A 23 -2.00 19.83 -16.75
CA TRP A 23 -1.37 18.56 -16.51
C TRP A 23 -2.32 17.56 -15.84
N ILE A 24 -3.02 17.94 -14.77
CA ILE A 24 -4.00 17.08 -14.09
C ILE A 24 -5.05 16.60 -15.08
N SER A 25 -5.61 17.53 -15.89
CA SER A 25 -6.66 17.22 -16.86
C SER A 25 -6.14 16.34 -18.02
N GLY A 26 -4.85 16.42 -18.32
CA GLY A 26 -4.19 15.57 -19.31
C GLY A 26 -3.90 14.16 -18.82
N VAL A 27 -3.72 13.98 -17.51
CA VAL A 27 -3.40 12.67 -16.88
C VAL A 27 -4.68 11.96 -16.44
N PHE A 28 -5.61 12.67 -15.81
CA PHE A 28 -6.84 12.11 -15.25
C PHE A 28 -8.04 12.64 -16.06
N SER A 29 -8.67 11.74 -16.83
CA SER A 29 -9.90 12.04 -17.57
C SER A 29 -11.14 12.11 -16.66
N ASP A 30 -11.09 11.38 -15.54
CA ASP A 30 -12.20 11.32 -14.58
C ASP A 30 -11.95 12.25 -13.40
N VAL A 31 -13.00 12.98 -13.00
CA VAL A 31 -12.95 13.90 -11.87
C VAL A 31 -13.65 13.28 -10.67
N GLU A 32 -12.84 12.96 -9.64
CA GLU A 32 -13.32 12.35 -8.40
C GLU A 32 -13.40 13.37 -7.25
N SER A 33 -14.28 13.11 -6.31
CA SER A 33 -14.48 14.01 -5.15
C SER A 33 -13.23 14.13 -4.29
N GLU A 34 -12.44 13.06 -4.20
CA GLU A 34 -11.19 12.96 -3.44
C GLU A 34 -10.03 13.78 -4.03
N MET A 35 -10.16 14.24 -5.26
CA MET A 35 -9.21 15.18 -5.88
C MET A 35 -9.18 16.54 -5.14
N ARG A 36 -10.26 16.85 -4.41
CA ARG A 36 -10.31 18.06 -3.57
C ARG A 36 -9.42 17.89 -2.35
N GLY A 37 -8.54 18.86 -2.13
CA GLY A 37 -7.63 18.87 -0.99
C GLY A 37 -6.31 18.12 -1.21
N ILE A 38 -6.10 17.53 -2.40
CA ILE A 38 -4.78 16.98 -2.77
C ILE A 38 -3.80 18.13 -3.00
N GLU A 39 -2.56 17.95 -2.58
CA GLU A 39 -1.47 18.91 -2.81
C GLU A 39 -0.94 18.80 -4.25
N TRP A 40 -1.78 19.14 -5.23
CA TRP A 40 -1.47 19.00 -6.65
C TRP A 40 -0.20 19.71 -7.10
N GLY A 41 0.11 20.85 -6.50
CA GLY A 41 1.37 21.56 -6.78
C GLY A 41 2.59 20.71 -6.43
N ARG A 42 2.58 20.03 -5.27
CA ARG A 42 3.65 19.12 -4.88
C ARG A 42 3.75 17.92 -5.84
N LEU A 43 2.63 17.34 -6.20
CA LEU A 43 2.60 16.20 -7.14
C LEU A 43 3.07 16.62 -8.54
N PHE A 44 2.70 17.80 -9.00
CA PHE A 44 3.18 18.37 -10.25
C PHE A 44 4.70 18.51 -10.26
N GLU A 45 5.30 19.10 -9.22
CA GLU A 45 6.76 19.26 -9.13
C GLU A 45 7.50 17.91 -9.20
N ILE A 46 6.91 16.84 -8.67
CA ILE A 46 7.55 15.52 -8.63
C ILE A 46 7.32 14.73 -9.92
N TYR A 47 6.11 14.80 -10.50
CA TYR A 47 5.65 13.80 -11.47
C TYR A 47 5.36 14.34 -12.88
N HIS A 48 5.30 15.67 -13.12
CA HIS A 48 4.86 16.23 -14.40
C HIS A 48 5.74 15.84 -15.60
N ASN A 49 7.00 15.49 -15.38
CA ASN A 49 7.93 15.07 -16.43
C ASN A 49 7.82 13.58 -16.83
N GLN A 50 6.94 12.81 -16.20
CA GLN A 50 6.74 11.41 -16.55
C GLN A 50 5.66 11.28 -17.63
N PRO A 51 5.81 10.33 -18.56
CA PRO A 51 4.75 10.03 -19.52
C PRO A 51 3.62 9.26 -18.85
N TYR A 52 2.39 9.63 -19.16
CA TYR A 52 1.17 8.93 -18.72
C TYR A 52 0.28 8.62 -19.92
N ASP A 53 -0.29 7.41 -19.95
CA ASP A 53 -1.39 7.09 -20.84
C ASP A 53 -2.72 7.33 -20.07
N PRO A 54 -3.55 8.31 -20.47
CA PRO A 54 -4.80 8.61 -19.76
C PRO A 54 -5.77 7.43 -19.70
N VAL A 55 -5.74 6.51 -20.67
CA VAL A 55 -6.59 5.32 -20.69
C VAL A 55 -6.14 4.34 -19.60
N GLU A 56 -4.83 4.04 -19.55
CA GLU A 56 -4.27 3.16 -18.51
C GLU A 56 -4.47 3.76 -17.10
N VAL A 57 -4.36 5.08 -16.97
CA VAL A 57 -4.59 5.80 -15.71
C VAL A 57 -6.05 5.66 -15.29
N SER A 58 -7.01 5.86 -16.20
CA SER A 58 -8.44 5.72 -15.91
C SER A 58 -8.81 4.29 -15.52
N ASP A 59 -8.33 3.29 -16.26
CA ASP A 59 -8.57 1.88 -15.96
C ASP A 59 -8.05 1.53 -14.56
N LYS A 60 -6.83 2.00 -14.23
CA LYS A 60 -6.23 1.76 -12.93
C LYS A 60 -6.94 2.50 -11.80
N LEU A 61 -7.44 3.70 -12.08
CA LEU A 61 -8.25 4.46 -11.13
C LEU A 61 -9.54 3.69 -10.78
N HIS A 62 -10.27 3.22 -11.78
CA HIS A 62 -11.51 2.45 -11.59
C HIS A 62 -11.24 1.12 -10.85
N GLU A 63 -10.17 0.39 -11.18
CA GLU A 63 -9.75 -0.82 -10.46
C GLU A 63 -9.57 -0.53 -8.97
N LEU A 64 -8.78 0.50 -8.63
CA LEU A 64 -8.48 0.84 -7.24
C LEU A 64 -9.68 1.40 -6.47
N TYR A 65 -10.60 2.09 -7.15
CA TYR A 65 -11.86 2.53 -6.53
C TYR A 65 -12.81 1.38 -6.22
N ALA A 66 -12.80 0.32 -7.03
CA ALA A 66 -13.57 -0.90 -6.81
C ALA A 66 -12.95 -1.82 -5.74
N ASP A 67 -11.65 -1.66 -5.43
CA ASP A 67 -10.95 -2.48 -4.46
C ASP A 67 -11.32 -2.10 -3.02
N GLY A 68 -12.05 -2.97 -2.35
CA GLY A 68 -12.43 -2.80 -0.93
C GLY A 68 -11.26 -2.81 0.06
N ALA A 69 -10.04 -3.22 -0.36
CA ALA A 69 -8.84 -3.17 0.47
C ALA A 69 -8.27 -1.75 0.57
N VAL A 70 -8.51 -0.89 -0.42
CA VAL A 70 -8.08 0.51 -0.42
C VAL A 70 -8.85 1.29 0.65
N LYS A 71 -8.13 1.83 1.64
CA LYS A 71 -8.74 2.61 2.74
C LYS A 71 -8.60 4.11 2.54
N LYS A 72 -7.56 4.56 1.85
CA LYS A 72 -7.31 5.97 1.59
C LYS A 72 -7.39 6.27 0.09
N ARG A 73 -8.60 6.60 -0.37
CA ARG A 73 -8.85 6.90 -1.81
C ARG A 73 -8.08 8.11 -2.32
N ALA A 74 -7.89 9.14 -1.51
CA ALA A 74 -7.07 10.29 -1.90
C ALA A 74 -5.59 9.90 -2.20
N GLY A 75 -5.11 8.79 -1.67
CA GLY A 75 -3.77 8.26 -1.97
C GLY A 75 -3.65 7.59 -3.32
N ILE A 76 -4.77 7.22 -3.97
CA ILE A 76 -4.80 6.55 -5.28
C ILE A 76 -4.08 7.40 -6.33
N PHE A 77 -4.31 8.71 -6.32
CA PHE A 77 -3.75 9.62 -7.31
C PHE A 77 -2.22 9.65 -7.25
N GLU A 78 -1.64 9.84 -6.08
CA GLU A 78 -0.18 9.80 -5.90
C GLU A 78 0.39 8.40 -6.17
N TYR A 79 -0.34 7.34 -5.79
CA TYR A 79 0.05 5.96 -6.07
C TYR A 79 0.17 5.68 -7.57
N ILE A 80 -0.82 6.10 -8.37
CA ILE A 80 -0.80 5.95 -9.83
C ILE A 80 0.34 6.78 -10.43
N LEU A 81 0.47 8.05 -10.05
CA LEU A 81 1.53 8.95 -10.51
C LEU A 81 2.92 8.41 -10.21
N GLY A 82 3.10 7.74 -9.06
CA GLY A 82 4.34 7.08 -8.66
C GLY A 82 4.59 5.73 -9.33
N GLY A 83 3.79 5.34 -10.33
CA GLY A 83 3.93 4.06 -11.04
C GLY A 83 3.53 2.85 -10.18
N CYS A 84 2.58 3.00 -9.29
CA CYS A 84 2.01 1.96 -8.43
C CYS A 84 3.04 1.26 -7.50
N LYS A 85 4.06 1.99 -7.07
CA LYS A 85 5.18 1.41 -6.29
C LYS A 85 5.00 1.51 -4.77
N GLU A 86 4.16 2.42 -4.27
CA GLU A 86 4.03 2.72 -2.83
C GLU A 86 2.64 2.35 -2.27
N PRO A 87 2.35 1.07 -1.97
CA PRO A 87 1.04 0.62 -1.48
C PRO A 87 0.59 1.31 -0.18
N ARG A 88 1.52 1.88 0.58
CA ARG A 88 1.22 2.65 1.80
C ARG A 88 0.33 3.86 1.56
N LEU A 89 0.41 4.44 0.37
CA LEU A 89 -0.46 5.56 -0.03
C LEU A 89 -1.95 5.18 -0.02
N LEU A 90 -2.25 3.91 -0.27
CA LEU A 90 -3.60 3.34 -0.29
C LEU A 90 -4.10 2.90 1.10
N GLU A 91 -3.23 2.91 2.12
CA GLU A 91 -3.48 2.34 3.45
C GLU A 91 -4.01 0.89 3.41
N ILE A 92 -3.55 0.10 2.43
CA ILE A 92 -3.85 -1.32 2.35
C ILE A 92 -3.12 -2.04 3.49
N ARG A 93 -3.91 -2.56 4.44
CA ARG A 93 -3.39 -3.25 5.64
C ARG A 93 -3.72 -4.74 5.64
N ILE A 94 -4.46 -5.21 4.64
CA ILE A 94 -4.97 -6.58 4.58
C ILE A 94 -4.30 -7.30 3.42
N PHE A 95 -3.61 -8.40 3.72
CA PHE A 95 -3.08 -9.28 2.68
C PHE A 95 -4.20 -9.97 1.92
N GLU A 96 -4.05 -10.06 0.61
CA GLU A 96 -4.96 -10.83 -0.23
C GLU A 96 -4.97 -12.31 0.14
N GLU A 97 -6.09 -12.97 -0.13
CA GLU A 97 -6.27 -14.39 0.20
C GLU A 97 -5.29 -15.30 -0.56
N SER A 98 -4.93 -14.94 -1.78
CA SER A 98 -3.90 -15.58 -2.60
C SER A 98 -2.53 -15.54 -1.91
N THR A 99 -2.14 -14.37 -1.41
CA THR A 99 -0.89 -14.16 -0.67
C THR A 99 -0.86 -14.97 0.62
N LYS A 100 -1.94 -14.95 1.40
CA LYS A 100 -2.07 -15.76 2.62
C LYS A 100 -1.89 -17.24 2.35
N LYS A 101 -2.54 -17.77 1.31
CA LYS A 101 -2.43 -19.18 0.92
C LYS A 101 -1.03 -19.56 0.46
N ALA A 102 -0.38 -18.70 -0.34
CA ALA A 102 0.98 -18.92 -0.81
C ALA A 102 1.98 -18.98 0.36
N VAL A 103 1.93 -17.99 1.26
CA VAL A 103 2.80 -17.93 2.44
C VAL A 103 2.54 -19.10 3.38
N TYR A 104 1.27 -19.46 3.61
CA TYR A 104 0.92 -20.63 4.42
C TYR A 104 1.51 -21.92 3.85
N ALA A 105 1.38 -22.15 2.54
CA ALA A 105 1.92 -23.34 1.89
C ALA A 105 3.45 -23.39 2.05
N GLN A 106 4.13 -22.31 1.73
CA GLN A 106 5.60 -22.21 1.85
C GLN A 106 6.07 -22.46 3.28
N GLN A 107 5.51 -21.75 4.27
CA GLN A 107 5.87 -21.93 5.69
C GLN A 107 5.57 -23.34 6.20
N THR A 108 4.46 -23.96 5.74
CA THR A 108 4.08 -25.30 6.15
C THR A 108 5.02 -26.35 5.58
N ASP A 109 5.43 -26.23 4.32
CA ASP A 109 6.36 -27.14 3.68
C ASP A 109 7.76 -27.06 4.31
N GLU A 110 8.22 -25.85 4.61
CA GLU A 110 9.49 -25.65 5.28
C GLU A 110 9.47 -26.19 6.74
N ALA A 111 8.39 -25.92 7.46
CA ALA A 111 8.19 -26.42 8.83
C ALA A 111 8.20 -27.94 8.89
N LYS A 112 7.53 -28.63 7.94
CA LYS A 112 7.54 -30.10 7.85
C LYS A 112 8.94 -30.66 7.59
N LYS A 113 9.71 -30.03 6.69
CA LYS A 113 11.11 -30.42 6.40
C LYS A 113 12.02 -30.27 7.62
N CYS A 114 11.81 -29.21 8.40
CA CYS A 114 12.64 -28.93 9.59
C CYS A 114 12.12 -29.58 10.89
N GLY A 115 10.96 -30.23 10.88
CA GLY A 115 10.34 -30.82 12.07
C GLY A 115 9.94 -29.78 13.13
N LYS A 116 9.57 -28.56 12.69
CA LYS A 116 9.19 -27.42 13.53
C LYS A 116 7.74 -26.98 13.25
N SER A 117 7.24 -26.04 14.04
CA SER A 117 5.94 -25.42 13.81
C SER A 117 5.96 -24.53 12.57
N ASN A 118 4.84 -24.50 11.83
CA ASN A 118 4.62 -23.54 10.74
C ASN A 118 4.23 -22.13 11.26
N CYS A 119 4.05 -21.94 12.57
CA CYS A 119 4.04 -20.62 13.18
C CYS A 119 5.47 -20.28 13.63
N PRO A 120 6.13 -19.25 13.06
CA PRO A 120 7.53 -18.91 13.40
C PRO A 120 7.75 -18.69 14.89
N LEU A 121 6.80 -18.07 15.59
CA LEU A 121 6.93 -17.82 17.03
C LEU A 121 6.78 -19.11 17.84
N CYS A 122 5.85 -20.01 17.48
CA CYS A 122 5.80 -21.32 18.13
C CYS A 122 7.09 -22.13 17.91
N ALA A 123 7.71 -22.02 16.74
CA ALA A 123 8.94 -22.74 16.41
C ALA A 123 10.14 -22.32 17.24
N LEU A 124 10.11 -21.12 17.82
CA LEU A 124 11.14 -20.58 18.72
C LEU A 124 10.93 -20.99 20.20
N GLU A 125 9.73 -21.42 20.55
CA GLU A 125 9.41 -21.85 21.91
C GLU A 125 9.79 -23.29 22.17
N THR A 126 9.95 -23.64 23.46
CA THR A 126 10.22 -25.02 23.90
C THR A 126 8.97 -25.81 24.29
N GLY A 127 7.79 -25.23 24.09
CA GLY A 127 6.49 -25.79 24.50
C GLY A 127 5.92 -26.82 23.51
N ASN A 128 4.75 -27.35 23.85
CA ASN A 128 4.04 -28.38 23.07
C ASN A 128 3.70 -27.94 21.62
N ASN A 129 3.67 -26.65 21.34
CA ASN A 129 3.36 -26.10 20.01
C ASN A 129 4.61 -25.94 19.13
N SER A 130 5.82 -26.19 19.62
CA SER A 130 7.07 -25.99 18.89
C SER A 130 7.21 -26.82 17.61
N LYS A 131 6.48 -27.93 17.52
CA LYS A 131 6.43 -28.83 16.36
C LYS A 131 5.04 -28.93 15.75
N ARG A 132 4.05 -28.16 16.24
CA ARG A 132 2.68 -28.21 15.77
C ARG A 132 2.55 -27.58 14.39
N ILE A 133 1.94 -28.31 13.46
CA ILE A 133 1.51 -27.76 12.18
C ILE A 133 0.05 -27.28 12.33
N TRP A 134 -0.10 -25.95 12.35
CA TRP A 134 -1.38 -25.27 12.46
C TRP A 134 -2.11 -25.33 11.12
N LYS A 135 -3.43 -25.50 11.13
CA LYS A 135 -4.27 -25.41 9.93
C LYS A 135 -4.41 -23.96 9.50
N PHE A 136 -4.70 -23.74 8.21
CA PHE A 136 -4.86 -22.39 7.66
C PHE A 136 -5.88 -21.52 8.43
N ASN A 137 -7.03 -22.10 8.81
CA ASN A 137 -8.07 -21.40 9.57
C ASN A 137 -7.73 -21.17 11.05
N GLU A 138 -6.64 -21.73 11.57
CA GLU A 138 -6.09 -21.50 12.91
C GLU A 138 -5.01 -20.42 12.94
N MET A 139 -4.69 -19.86 11.76
CA MET A 139 -3.63 -18.85 11.58
C MET A 139 -4.20 -17.58 10.98
N ASP A 140 -3.54 -16.47 11.25
CA ASP A 140 -3.80 -15.17 10.63
C ASP A 140 -2.54 -14.66 9.96
N ALA A 141 -2.71 -13.91 8.86
CA ALA A 141 -1.60 -13.22 8.22
C ALA A 141 -1.22 -11.98 9.01
N ASP A 142 0.05 -11.78 9.17
CA ASP A 142 0.64 -10.67 9.89
C ASP A 142 1.84 -10.11 9.14
N HIS A 143 2.13 -8.82 9.36
CA HIS A 143 3.30 -8.17 8.80
C HIS A 143 4.55 -8.54 9.61
N VAL A 144 5.61 -9.03 8.98
CA VAL A 144 6.91 -9.27 9.62
C VAL A 144 7.43 -7.97 10.23
N THR A 145 7.55 -6.94 9.40
CA THR A 145 7.74 -5.55 9.83
C THR A 145 6.38 -4.90 9.92
N ALA A 146 6.01 -4.42 11.11
CA ALA A 146 4.68 -3.84 11.33
C ALA A 146 4.37 -2.73 10.32
N TRP A 147 3.14 -2.69 9.82
CA TRP A 147 2.67 -1.66 8.89
C TRP A 147 2.86 -0.24 9.46
N SER A 148 2.62 -0.05 10.75
CA SER A 148 2.84 1.23 11.45
C SER A 148 4.31 1.69 11.48
N LYS A 149 5.25 0.76 11.26
CA LYS A 149 6.70 1.01 11.16
C LYS A 149 7.20 1.05 9.71
N GLY A 150 6.30 1.12 8.77
CA GLY A 150 6.62 1.23 7.35
C GLY A 150 6.73 -0.09 6.60
N GLY A 151 6.30 -1.21 7.19
CA GLY A 151 6.23 -2.49 6.49
C GLY A 151 5.21 -2.46 5.34
N ALA A 152 5.61 -2.93 4.16
CA ALA A 152 4.73 -3.06 3.01
C ALA A 152 3.73 -4.22 3.19
N THR A 153 2.58 -4.16 2.50
CA THR A 153 1.61 -5.27 2.46
C THR A 153 1.85 -6.08 1.19
N ASP A 154 2.99 -6.75 1.13
CA ASP A 154 3.40 -7.66 0.07
C ASP A 154 3.81 -9.03 0.61
N ILE A 155 4.02 -9.99 -0.29
CA ILE A 155 4.35 -11.37 0.07
C ILE A 155 5.66 -11.48 0.87
N SER A 156 6.63 -10.60 0.62
CA SER A 156 7.94 -10.62 1.29
C SER A 156 7.85 -10.20 2.75
N ASN A 157 6.85 -9.42 3.10
CA ASN A 157 6.58 -8.93 4.46
C ASN A 157 5.39 -9.66 5.12
N CYS A 158 4.86 -10.72 4.50
CA CYS A 158 3.76 -11.50 5.03
C CYS A 158 4.29 -12.73 5.78
N GLN A 159 3.76 -12.98 6.97
CA GLN A 159 3.94 -14.24 7.70
C GLN A 159 2.60 -14.74 8.23
N MET A 160 2.48 -16.08 8.34
CA MET A 160 1.33 -16.70 9.00
C MET A 160 1.68 -16.98 10.45
N LEU A 161 0.91 -16.45 11.38
CA LEU A 161 1.02 -16.70 12.81
C LEU A 161 -0.21 -17.45 13.32
N CYS A 162 -0.04 -18.35 14.29
CA CYS A 162 -1.21 -18.87 15.01
C CYS A 162 -1.96 -17.72 15.69
N LYS A 163 -3.26 -17.80 15.80
CA LYS A 163 -4.13 -16.74 16.33
C LYS A 163 -3.69 -16.22 17.70
N THR A 164 -3.14 -17.09 18.54
CA THR A 164 -2.61 -16.68 19.85
C THR A 164 -1.41 -15.75 19.72
N HIS A 165 -0.44 -16.11 18.88
CA HIS A 165 0.76 -15.32 18.67
C HIS A 165 0.47 -14.04 17.88
N ASN A 166 -0.44 -14.08 16.91
CA ASN A 166 -0.86 -12.89 16.19
C ASN A 166 -1.45 -11.83 17.14
N ARG A 167 -2.35 -12.25 18.03
CA ARG A 167 -2.93 -11.36 19.04
C ARG A 167 -1.90 -10.84 20.05
N ALA A 168 -0.96 -11.70 20.48
CA ALA A 168 0.09 -11.30 21.44
C ALA A 168 1.12 -10.35 20.83
N LYS A 169 1.43 -10.50 19.53
CA LYS A 169 2.35 -9.61 18.81
C LYS A 169 1.76 -8.20 18.70
N GLY A 170 0.45 -8.08 18.36
CA GLY A 170 -0.21 -6.80 18.16
C GLY A 170 0.55 -5.95 17.11
N ASN A 171 0.66 -4.63 17.38
CA ASN A 171 1.36 -3.66 16.52
C ASN A 171 2.83 -3.42 16.96
N LYS A 172 3.49 -4.42 17.53
CA LYS A 172 4.87 -4.29 18.00
C LYS A 172 5.89 -4.36 16.88
#